data_82f0d8551c0418593f097a6787ef7826
#
_entry.id   82f0d8551c0418593f097a6787ef7826
#
_cell.length_a   1.000
_cell.length_b   1.000
_cell.length_c   1.000
_cell.angle_alpha   90.00
_cell.angle_beta   90.00
_cell.angle_gamma   90.00
#
_symmetry.space_group_name_H-M   'P 1'
#
loop_
_entity.id
_entity.type
_entity.pdbx_description
1 polymer ?
#
loop_
_entity_poly.entity_id
_entity_poly.type
_entity_poly.pdbx_seq_one_letter_code
_entity_poly.pdbx_strand_id
1 'polypeptide(L)'
;MSRWWSSCVFILIGAPAFSQTPPALAVDNGSNRFPISPYIYGIDEYGDTGLANVVPLGVRRWGGDQTSRYNWQLDTANSGNDYYFENSVLASNEPAGNVFNAFVETGLSTGTLRLGTIPVMGWMPNTASFTCSFSVAKYGAQQAVDPYNPNCGNGILTDGTDVKNDPSDDSYQTTTSFQQEWIQSLIGKYGSAQRGGVQVWSLDNEPEWWYGVHRDIHPATSTYSEMLADHQAYAAMVKQTDPTALVSGPVAAGWCGYFYSATDFVAGWDTAPYRCYDNPVDQNSHGGIPWMDWYLQQMQAYEQQNGVRLLDYLDLHAYLAPSNISFQNNAGQTIDLVNPAGQTVMTGVDADTLRLTSTRVFWDPNYIPPDMSTWNVNYPNGEPGYLIPRMLQWVANDYPGTKTAITEYNWGATNDITGAVAQADILGIFGQQGLDLGAMWAPPNAFPTGGAPVDPAVFAFEMYLNYDGLGSRFGETSISATTSNPDEISIFAAQRDDNAVTIMLLNKTTSALSAPIPVANFQAAGNAQVFQYSSANLAAIQQMPDLQLASGTINATLPARSITLLVLPAEPSSLPVPQPVIGAVASAASYATNAISPGEVVAIFGTN
;
A
#
# COMPACT_ATOMS: atom_id res chain seq x y z
N MET A 1 -37.54 -31.90 68.09
CA MET A 1 -37.60 -31.03 66.94
C MET A 1 -36.38 -31.29 66.11
N SER A 2 -36.50 -32.18 65.15
CA SER A 2 -35.42 -32.59 64.24
C SER A 2 -35.42 -31.71 62.97
N ARG A 3 -34.35 -30.99 62.70
CA ARG A 3 -34.16 -30.24 61.45
C ARG A 3 -33.46 -31.13 60.41
N TRP A 4 -34.13 -31.39 59.34
CA TRP A 4 -33.58 -32.02 58.12
C TRP A 4 -32.92 -30.97 57.28
N TRP A 5 -31.65 -31.14 56.87
CA TRP A 5 -30.94 -30.37 55.89
C TRP A 5 -30.98 -31.16 54.58
N SER A 6 -31.69 -30.65 53.58
CA SER A 6 -31.60 -31.17 52.21
C SER A 6 -30.44 -30.51 51.51
N SER A 7 -29.43 -31.29 51.15
CA SER A 7 -28.32 -30.88 50.29
C SER A 7 -28.76 -30.99 48.82
N CYS A 8 -28.97 -29.87 48.14
CA CYS A 8 -29.12 -29.85 46.67
C CYS A 8 -27.74 -29.99 46.04
N VAL A 9 -27.50 -31.11 45.35
CA VAL A 9 -26.35 -31.30 44.47
C VAL A 9 -26.69 -30.66 43.12
N PHE A 10 -26.06 -29.55 42.77
CA PHE A 10 -26.10 -29.00 41.44
C PHE A 10 -25.14 -29.80 40.54
N ILE A 11 -25.70 -30.65 39.69
CA ILE A 11 -24.96 -31.26 38.59
C ILE A 11 -24.84 -30.18 37.50
N LEU A 12 -23.66 -29.56 37.36
CA LEU A 12 -23.30 -28.77 36.17
C LEU A 12 -23.14 -29.73 35.01
N ILE A 13 -24.17 -29.85 34.17
CA ILE A 13 -24.06 -30.48 32.87
C ILE A 13 -23.33 -29.46 31.99
N GLY A 14 -22.03 -29.66 31.81
CA GLY A 14 -21.24 -28.92 30.82
C GLY A 14 -21.84 -29.22 29.43
N ALA A 15 -22.37 -28.19 28.76
CA ALA A 15 -22.73 -28.31 27.36
C ALA A 15 -21.47 -28.76 26.58
N PRO A 16 -21.56 -29.74 25.67
CA PRO A 16 -20.43 -30.05 24.80
C PRO A 16 -20.04 -28.79 24.03
N ALA A 17 -18.82 -28.30 24.21
CA ALA A 17 -18.24 -27.32 23.30
C ALA A 17 -18.22 -28.01 21.93
N PHE A 18 -19.07 -27.59 21.01
CA PHE A 18 -18.95 -27.99 19.63
C PHE A 18 -17.60 -27.46 19.17
N SER A 19 -16.62 -28.33 19.03
CA SER A 19 -15.37 -28.03 18.35
C SER A 19 -15.72 -27.69 16.91
N GLN A 20 -15.61 -26.42 16.54
CA GLN A 20 -15.77 -25.98 15.15
C GLN A 20 -14.74 -26.75 14.32
N THR A 21 -15.17 -27.41 13.26
CA THR A 21 -14.24 -28.10 12.36
C THR A 21 -13.40 -27.02 11.65
N PRO A 22 -12.07 -27.00 11.82
CA PRO A 22 -11.23 -25.99 11.20
C PRO A 22 -11.29 -26.13 9.68
N PRO A 23 -11.03 -25.03 8.93
CA PRO A 23 -10.89 -25.08 7.48
C PRO A 23 -9.86 -26.11 7.03
N ALA A 24 -10.11 -26.75 5.89
CA ALA A 24 -9.11 -27.59 5.24
C ALA A 24 -8.00 -26.70 4.67
N LEU A 25 -6.75 -26.98 5.05
CA LEU A 25 -5.55 -26.27 4.61
C LEU A 25 -4.68 -27.19 3.76
N ALA A 26 -3.93 -26.64 2.81
CA ALA A 26 -2.92 -27.39 2.06
C ALA A 26 -1.79 -26.47 1.57
N VAL A 27 -0.57 -26.98 1.55
CA VAL A 27 0.61 -26.35 0.97
C VAL A 27 1.26 -27.31 -0.03
N ASP A 28 1.64 -26.81 -1.19
CA ASP A 28 2.35 -27.57 -2.22
C ASP A 28 3.56 -26.79 -2.73
N ASN A 29 4.76 -27.22 -2.34
CA ASN A 29 6.02 -26.61 -2.74
C ASN A 29 6.32 -26.73 -4.25
N GLY A 30 5.65 -27.65 -4.95
CA GLY A 30 5.85 -27.89 -6.40
C GLY A 30 4.96 -27.03 -7.30
N SER A 31 3.99 -26.29 -6.77
CA SER A 31 2.93 -25.66 -7.55
C SER A 31 2.87 -24.14 -7.35
N ASN A 32 2.38 -23.41 -8.37
CA ASN A 32 2.18 -21.96 -8.37
C ASN A 32 3.41 -21.15 -7.92
N ARG A 33 4.56 -21.51 -8.48
CA ARG A 33 5.83 -20.91 -8.09
C ARG A 33 6.14 -19.66 -8.91
N PHE A 34 6.32 -18.53 -8.23
CA PHE A 34 6.78 -17.28 -8.84
C PHE A 34 7.43 -16.36 -7.80
N PRO A 35 8.29 -15.40 -8.22
CA PRO A 35 8.96 -14.48 -7.29
C PRO A 35 7.97 -13.61 -6.54
N ILE A 36 8.19 -13.41 -5.24
CA ILE A 36 7.53 -12.36 -4.45
C ILE A 36 8.36 -11.09 -4.59
N SER A 37 7.73 -10.01 -5.01
CA SER A 37 8.42 -8.72 -5.11
C SER A 37 8.81 -8.20 -3.71
N PRO A 38 10.07 -7.80 -3.49
CA PRO A 38 10.45 -7.17 -2.22
C PRO A 38 9.78 -5.80 -2.01
N TYR A 39 9.23 -5.21 -3.06
CA TYR A 39 8.62 -3.88 -3.02
C TYR A 39 7.15 -3.89 -2.56
N ILE A 40 6.54 -5.05 -2.27
CA ILE A 40 5.21 -5.10 -1.65
C ILE A 40 5.23 -4.71 -0.16
N TYR A 41 6.40 -4.68 0.45
CA TYR A 41 6.62 -4.32 1.85
C TYR A 41 7.01 -2.84 1.97
N GLY A 42 6.11 -1.95 1.59
CA GLY A 42 6.36 -0.52 1.55
C GLY A 42 5.45 0.30 2.44
N ILE A 43 5.84 1.56 2.64
CA ILE A 43 5.08 2.56 3.37
C ILE A 43 5.09 3.91 2.64
N ASP A 44 4.06 4.73 2.91
CA ASP A 44 4.10 6.15 2.63
C ASP A 44 4.81 6.89 3.77
N GLU A 45 5.54 7.95 3.41
CA GLU A 45 6.35 8.76 4.36
C GLU A 45 5.55 9.78 5.14
N TYR A 46 4.26 9.87 4.96
CA TYR A 46 3.44 10.84 5.68
C TYR A 46 3.49 10.58 7.19
N GLY A 47 4.32 11.38 7.87
CA GLY A 47 4.67 11.21 9.27
C GLY A 47 5.77 10.14 9.47
N ASP A 48 6.89 10.51 10.05
CA ASP A 48 7.95 9.55 10.41
C ASP A 48 7.46 8.62 11.52
N THR A 49 7.04 7.42 11.15
CA THR A 49 6.59 6.39 12.09
C THR A 49 7.75 5.54 12.63
N GLY A 50 8.94 5.72 12.10
CA GLY A 50 10.14 4.96 12.47
C GLY A 50 10.14 3.49 12.02
N LEU A 51 9.15 3.04 11.26
CA LEU A 51 9.04 1.65 10.84
C LEU A 51 10.24 1.21 9.99
N ALA A 52 10.75 2.08 9.13
CA ALA A 52 11.95 1.81 8.31
C ALA A 52 13.23 1.56 9.14
N ASN A 53 13.25 1.93 10.42
CA ASN A 53 14.39 1.68 11.32
C ASN A 53 14.32 0.33 12.04
N VAL A 54 13.15 -0.31 12.07
CA VAL A 54 12.95 -1.59 12.77
C VAL A 54 12.79 -2.77 11.80
N VAL A 55 12.32 -2.53 10.57
CA VAL A 55 12.20 -3.57 9.53
C VAL A 55 12.84 -3.10 8.22
N PRO A 56 13.47 -4.00 7.44
CA PRO A 56 14.06 -3.67 6.15
C PRO A 56 12.95 -3.58 5.07
N LEU A 57 12.28 -2.42 5.02
CA LEU A 57 11.24 -2.13 4.03
C LEU A 57 11.77 -2.20 2.59
N GLY A 58 10.90 -2.56 1.64
CA GLY A 58 11.23 -2.60 0.21
C GLY A 58 11.14 -1.24 -0.47
N VAL A 59 10.14 -0.42 -0.10
CA VAL A 59 9.88 0.87 -0.74
C VAL A 59 9.39 1.91 0.28
N ARG A 60 9.77 3.16 0.03
CA ARG A 60 9.24 4.35 0.68
C ARG A 60 8.65 5.26 -0.40
N ARG A 61 7.45 5.76 -0.17
CA ARG A 61 6.74 6.67 -1.05
C ARG A 61 6.67 8.07 -0.44
N TRP A 62 6.97 9.07 -1.22
CA TRP A 62 6.65 10.48 -0.96
C TRP A 62 5.40 10.81 -1.75
N GLY A 63 4.23 10.85 -1.11
CA GLY A 63 2.93 10.95 -1.75
C GLY A 63 1.89 11.69 -0.93
N GLY A 64 0.63 11.62 -1.38
CA GLY A 64 -0.53 12.30 -0.80
C GLY A 64 -0.77 13.70 -1.37
N ASP A 65 -1.92 14.29 -1.05
CA ASP A 65 -2.44 15.52 -1.66
C ASP A 65 -1.50 16.72 -1.53
N GLN A 66 -0.77 16.82 -0.43
CA GLN A 66 0.23 17.88 -0.26
C GLN A 66 1.35 17.83 -1.31
N THR A 67 1.67 16.64 -1.86
CA THR A 67 2.74 16.48 -2.82
C THR A 67 2.36 16.96 -4.21
N SER A 68 1.06 17.03 -4.54
CA SER A 68 0.52 17.59 -5.77
C SER A 68 0.83 19.08 -5.95
N ARG A 69 1.21 19.75 -4.87
CA ARG A 69 1.56 21.18 -4.85
C ARG A 69 2.88 21.44 -4.10
N TYR A 70 3.84 20.54 -4.18
CA TYR A 70 5.14 20.71 -3.54
C TYR A 70 6.07 21.61 -4.39
N ASN A 71 6.37 22.79 -3.85
CA ASN A 71 7.38 23.70 -4.41
C ASN A 71 8.76 23.37 -3.83
N TRP A 72 9.56 22.64 -4.58
CA TRP A 72 10.88 22.19 -4.18
C TRP A 72 11.90 23.33 -3.97
N GLN A 73 11.70 24.50 -4.60
CA GLN A 73 12.57 25.66 -4.43
C GLN A 73 12.33 26.40 -3.10
N LEU A 74 11.08 26.39 -2.63
CA LEU A 74 10.66 27.04 -1.40
C LEU A 74 10.51 26.09 -0.22
N ASP A 75 10.58 24.78 -0.46
CA ASP A 75 10.26 23.71 0.49
C ASP A 75 8.89 23.92 1.16
N THR A 76 7.90 24.18 0.32
CA THR A 76 6.53 24.55 0.73
C THR A 76 5.54 23.68 -0.02
N ALA A 77 4.51 23.20 0.64
CA ALA A 77 3.42 22.43 0.06
C ALA A 77 2.07 23.06 0.39
N ASN A 78 1.01 22.64 -0.30
CA ASN A 78 -0.36 23.01 0.00
C ASN A 78 -1.25 21.76 -0.12
N SER A 79 -1.86 21.37 1.00
CA SER A 79 -2.72 20.18 1.08
C SER A 79 -4.17 20.45 0.61
N GLY A 80 -4.42 21.61 0.02
CA GLY A 80 -5.75 21.96 -0.47
C GLY A 80 -6.81 21.94 0.64
N ASN A 81 -7.94 21.31 0.38
CA ASN A 81 -9.06 21.19 1.32
C ASN A 81 -8.72 20.41 2.59
N ASP A 82 -7.68 19.58 2.58
CA ASP A 82 -7.24 18.81 3.76
C ASP A 82 -6.75 19.72 4.88
N TYR A 83 -6.23 20.92 4.52
CA TYR A 83 -5.84 21.90 5.51
C TYR A 83 -6.04 23.36 5.03
N TYR A 84 -7.27 23.83 5.00
CA TYR A 84 -7.68 25.24 4.77
C TYR A 84 -7.03 25.92 3.56
N PHE A 85 -6.60 25.15 2.54
CA PHE A 85 -5.91 25.66 1.33
C PHE A 85 -4.73 26.59 1.67
N GLU A 86 -3.99 26.21 2.70
CA GLU A 86 -2.89 26.99 3.24
C GLU A 86 -1.54 26.45 2.78
N ASN A 87 -0.65 27.36 2.39
CA ASN A 87 0.73 27.05 2.10
C ASN A 87 1.46 26.71 3.39
N SER A 88 1.93 25.48 3.52
CA SER A 88 2.67 24.98 4.67
C SER A 88 4.16 24.97 4.37
N VAL A 89 4.94 25.73 5.15
CA VAL A 89 6.40 25.70 5.10
C VAL A 89 6.87 24.42 5.79
N LEU A 90 7.47 23.49 5.03
CA LEU A 90 7.82 22.17 5.54
C LEU A 90 9.11 22.19 6.38
N ALA A 91 10.09 23.00 5.99
CA ALA A 91 11.31 23.20 6.76
C ALA A 91 11.73 24.67 6.77
N SER A 92 11.46 25.38 7.86
CA SER A 92 11.87 26.76 8.01
C SER A 92 13.39 26.88 8.12
N ASN A 93 13.99 27.78 7.33
CA ASN A 93 15.44 28.08 7.30
C ASN A 93 16.34 26.96 6.74
N GLU A 94 15.79 25.98 6.05
CA GLU A 94 16.55 24.92 5.41
C GLU A 94 16.75 25.22 3.90
N PRO A 95 17.75 24.58 3.26
CA PRO A 95 17.94 24.71 1.81
C PRO A 95 16.70 24.25 1.02
N ALA A 96 16.51 24.80 -0.17
CA ALA A 96 15.42 24.39 -1.07
C ALA A 96 15.40 22.86 -1.28
N GLY A 97 14.22 22.25 -1.22
CA GLY A 97 14.01 20.82 -1.36
C GLY A 97 14.54 19.99 -0.17
N ASN A 98 14.75 20.57 1.00
CA ASN A 98 15.37 19.89 2.14
C ASN A 98 14.54 18.70 2.63
N VAL A 99 13.21 18.82 2.77
CA VAL A 99 12.36 17.72 3.26
C VAL A 99 12.39 16.54 2.28
N PHE A 100 12.28 16.80 1.00
CA PHE A 100 12.40 15.72 0.00
C PHE A 100 13.84 15.17 -0.05
N ASN A 101 14.85 16.00 0.14
CA ASN A 101 16.23 15.53 0.23
C ASN A 101 16.43 14.60 1.43
N ALA A 102 15.83 14.91 2.60
CA ALA A 102 15.87 14.05 3.78
C ALA A 102 15.19 12.69 3.51
N PHE A 103 14.05 12.68 2.78
CA PHE A 103 13.40 11.46 2.31
C PHE A 103 14.35 10.62 1.46
N VAL A 104 15.03 11.20 0.46
CA VAL A 104 15.99 10.50 -0.38
C VAL A 104 17.16 9.96 0.45
N GLU A 105 17.72 10.75 1.36
CA GLU A 105 18.85 10.38 2.23
C GLU A 105 18.48 9.23 3.17
N THR A 106 17.27 9.24 3.73
CA THR A 106 16.76 8.13 4.56
C THR A 106 16.61 6.86 3.72
N GLY A 107 16.05 6.97 2.51
CA GLY A 107 15.95 5.82 1.59
C GLY A 107 17.32 5.26 1.19
N LEU A 108 18.34 6.11 1.00
CA LEU A 108 19.71 5.68 0.75
C LEU A 108 20.31 4.92 1.95
N SER A 109 20.10 5.43 3.17
CA SER A 109 20.67 4.84 4.38
C SER A 109 20.02 3.50 4.75
N THR A 110 18.73 3.32 4.44
CA THR A 110 17.97 2.10 4.70
C THR A 110 17.95 1.10 3.54
N GLY A 111 18.47 1.50 2.36
CA GLY A 111 18.47 0.66 1.16
C GLY A 111 17.08 0.47 0.51
N THR A 112 16.11 1.31 0.87
CA THR A 112 14.74 1.23 0.31
C THR A 112 14.65 1.88 -1.08
N LEU A 113 13.77 1.38 -1.94
CA LEU A 113 13.38 2.05 -3.17
C LEU A 113 12.68 3.38 -2.83
N ARG A 114 13.02 4.44 -3.54
CA ARG A 114 12.44 5.78 -3.36
C ARG A 114 11.48 6.08 -4.50
N LEU A 115 10.19 6.24 -4.13
CA LEU A 115 9.12 6.63 -5.03
C LEU A 115 8.70 8.06 -4.66
N GLY A 116 8.95 9.01 -5.55
CA GLY A 116 8.59 10.41 -5.38
C GLY A 116 7.39 10.78 -6.25
N THR A 117 6.66 11.84 -5.88
CA THR A 117 5.55 12.38 -6.68
C THR A 117 6.02 13.58 -7.49
N ILE A 118 5.71 13.60 -8.77
CA ILE A 118 5.85 14.76 -9.66
C ILE A 118 4.50 15.48 -9.74
N PRO A 119 4.39 16.72 -9.22
CA PRO A 119 3.19 17.54 -9.41
C PRO A 119 2.93 17.83 -10.88
N VAL A 120 1.72 17.55 -11.38
CA VAL A 120 1.39 17.76 -12.81
C VAL A 120 0.32 18.82 -13.05
N MET A 121 -0.42 19.28 -12.04
CA MET A 121 -1.44 20.33 -12.16
C MET A 121 -0.89 21.70 -12.61
N GLY A 122 0.42 21.90 -12.59
CA GLY A 122 1.04 23.13 -13.07
C GLY A 122 0.88 24.36 -12.19
N TRP A 123 0.54 24.22 -10.91
CA TRP A 123 0.43 25.30 -9.94
C TRP A 123 1.21 25.00 -8.67
N MET A 124 2.06 25.92 -8.22
CA MET A 124 2.90 25.78 -7.04
C MET A 124 2.71 26.94 -6.07
N PRO A 125 2.86 26.72 -4.73
CA PRO A 125 2.93 27.79 -3.75
C PRO A 125 3.92 28.89 -4.16
N ASN A 126 3.51 30.17 -4.03
CA ASN A 126 4.32 31.30 -4.47
C ASN A 126 5.21 31.91 -3.37
N THR A 127 5.02 31.48 -2.13
CA THR A 127 5.76 32.00 -0.97
C THR A 127 6.11 30.90 0.02
N ALA A 128 7.24 31.09 0.71
CA ALA A 128 7.62 30.28 1.88
C ALA A 128 7.01 30.90 3.16
N SER A 129 5.69 31.07 3.18
CA SER A 129 4.95 31.59 4.33
C SER A 129 3.54 31.01 4.36
N PHE A 130 2.90 31.05 5.51
CA PHE A 130 1.54 30.54 5.73
C PHE A 130 0.49 31.50 5.12
N THR A 131 0.42 31.52 3.79
CA THR A 131 -0.60 32.20 3.00
C THR A 131 -1.62 31.20 2.50
N CYS A 132 -2.82 31.64 2.14
CA CYS A 132 -3.89 30.74 1.73
C CYS A 132 -4.75 31.30 0.60
N SER A 133 -5.29 30.41 -0.21
CA SER A 133 -6.13 30.74 -1.35
C SER A 133 -7.44 31.45 -0.98
N PHE A 134 -7.98 31.16 0.21
CA PHE A 134 -9.28 31.67 0.65
C PHE A 134 -9.13 32.62 1.87
N SER A 135 -8.33 33.68 1.72
CA SER A 135 -8.13 34.68 2.77
C SER A 135 -9.45 35.33 3.20
N VAL A 136 -9.77 35.25 4.51
CA VAL A 136 -10.94 35.90 5.11
C VAL A 136 -10.89 37.42 4.92
N ALA A 137 -9.71 38.02 5.02
CA ALA A 137 -9.53 39.46 4.80
C ALA A 137 -9.89 39.87 3.35
N LYS A 138 -9.69 39.03 2.37
CA LYS A 138 -10.00 39.30 0.95
C LYS A 138 -11.43 38.91 0.58
N TYR A 139 -11.87 37.72 1.00
CA TYR A 139 -13.11 37.12 0.53
C TYR A 139 -14.27 37.16 1.51
N GLY A 140 -14.03 37.64 2.74
CA GLY A 140 -15.06 37.73 3.77
C GLY A 140 -15.12 36.51 4.69
N ALA A 141 -16.07 36.53 5.62
CA ALA A 141 -16.25 35.48 6.62
C ALA A 141 -16.67 34.14 5.98
N GLN A 142 -16.06 33.05 6.43
CA GLN A 142 -16.28 31.71 5.94
C GLN A 142 -16.80 30.76 7.03
N GLN A 143 -17.33 29.62 6.65
CA GLN A 143 -17.93 28.66 7.58
C GLN A 143 -16.93 28.08 8.58
N ALA A 144 -15.69 27.86 8.15
CA ALA A 144 -14.61 27.41 8.99
C ALA A 144 -13.31 28.15 8.64
N VAL A 145 -12.46 28.33 9.63
CA VAL A 145 -11.14 28.94 9.49
C VAL A 145 -10.12 28.11 10.27
N ASP A 146 -8.87 28.15 9.83
CA ASP A 146 -7.78 27.54 10.57
C ASP A 146 -7.67 28.16 11.98
N PRO A 147 -7.73 27.34 13.05
CA PRO A 147 -7.63 27.83 14.43
C PRO A 147 -6.27 28.47 14.75
N TYR A 148 -5.22 28.18 13.99
CA TYR A 148 -3.88 28.73 14.18
C TYR A 148 -3.62 29.94 13.27
N ASN A 149 -4.33 30.05 12.14
CA ASN A 149 -4.28 31.17 11.19
C ASN A 149 -5.68 31.60 10.76
N PRO A 150 -6.43 32.33 11.59
CA PRO A 150 -7.85 32.65 11.34
C PRO A 150 -8.13 33.46 10.07
N ASN A 151 -7.11 33.93 9.36
CA ASN A 151 -7.27 34.53 8.03
C ASN A 151 -7.44 33.50 6.92
N CYS A 152 -7.11 32.22 7.16
CA CYS A 152 -7.25 31.12 6.18
C CYS A 152 -8.56 30.39 6.40
N GLY A 153 -9.46 30.46 5.45
CA GLY A 153 -10.76 29.82 5.50
C GLY A 153 -10.86 28.57 4.65
N ASN A 154 -11.98 27.86 4.84
CA ASN A 154 -12.29 26.65 4.06
C ASN A 154 -12.86 26.94 2.66
N GLY A 155 -12.91 28.22 2.24
CA GLY A 155 -13.40 28.62 0.93
C GLY A 155 -14.93 28.54 0.78
N ILE A 156 -15.69 28.43 1.87
CA ILE A 156 -17.15 28.39 1.85
C ILE A 156 -17.68 29.58 2.70
N LEU A 157 -18.42 30.50 2.07
CA LEU A 157 -19.02 31.60 2.76
C LEU A 157 -20.06 31.14 3.81
N THR A 158 -20.41 32.01 4.75
CA THR A 158 -21.36 31.68 5.83
C THR A 158 -22.76 31.31 5.34
N ASP A 159 -23.11 31.68 4.11
CA ASP A 159 -24.37 31.31 3.46
C ASP A 159 -24.30 29.98 2.68
N GLY A 160 -23.15 29.32 2.69
CA GLY A 160 -22.93 28.06 1.98
C GLY A 160 -22.42 28.18 0.54
N THR A 161 -22.18 29.42 0.08
CA THR A 161 -21.66 29.67 -1.28
C THR A 161 -20.15 29.46 -1.33
N ASP A 162 -19.67 28.79 -2.36
CA ASP A 162 -18.24 28.63 -2.62
C ASP A 162 -17.58 29.94 -2.99
N VAL A 163 -16.46 30.24 -2.35
CA VAL A 163 -15.59 31.35 -2.72
C VAL A 163 -14.96 31.08 -4.07
N LYS A 164 -15.08 32.03 -4.98
CA LYS A 164 -14.31 32.05 -6.24
C LYS A 164 -13.07 32.89 -6.01
N ASN A 165 -11.95 32.21 -5.80
CA ASN A 165 -10.67 32.88 -5.54
C ASN A 165 -9.92 33.20 -6.84
N ASP A 166 -8.86 33.97 -6.71
CA ASP A 166 -7.81 34.12 -7.72
C ASP A 166 -6.66 33.16 -7.34
N PRO A 167 -6.35 32.13 -8.15
CA PRO A 167 -5.27 31.22 -7.85
C PRO A 167 -3.91 31.89 -7.58
N SER A 168 -3.69 33.08 -8.13
CA SER A 168 -2.45 33.83 -7.91
C SER A 168 -2.28 34.44 -6.52
N ASP A 169 -3.28 34.32 -5.64
CA ASP A 169 -3.21 34.82 -4.26
C ASP A 169 -2.10 34.15 -3.45
N ASP A 170 -1.93 32.85 -3.65
CA ASP A 170 -0.94 32.03 -2.93
C ASP A 170 -0.13 31.09 -3.80
N SER A 171 -0.38 31.08 -5.12
CA SER A 171 0.22 30.15 -6.06
C SER A 171 0.66 30.85 -7.37
N TYR A 172 1.47 30.20 -8.16
CA TYR A 172 1.85 30.63 -9.51
C TYR A 172 1.91 29.42 -10.47
N GLN A 173 1.71 29.72 -11.75
CA GLN A 173 1.77 28.70 -12.79
C GLN A 173 3.21 28.25 -13.04
N THR A 174 3.38 26.95 -13.19
CA THR A 174 4.64 26.29 -13.58
C THR A 174 4.42 25.41 -14.82
N THR A 175 5.51 24.90 -15.35
CA THR A 175 5.50 23.98 -16.49
C THR A 175 6.37 22.77 -16.17
N THR A 176 6.42 21.81 -17.11
CA THR A 176 7.33 20.65 -17.01
C THR A 176 8.78 21.05 -16.75
N SER A 177 9.22 22.24 -17.21
CA SER A 177 10.60 22.74 -16.97
C SER A 177 10.90 22.93 -15.49
N PHE A 178 9.94 23.35 -14.67
CA PHE A 178 10.12 23.51 -13.23
C PHE A 178 10.43 22.18 -12.53
N GLN A 179 9.71 21.13 -12.91
CA GLN A 179 9.95 19.80 -12.36
C GLN A 179 11.21 19.16 -12.97
N GLN A 180 11.54 19.50 -14.21
CA GLN A 180 12.79 19.07 -14.84
C GLN A 180 14.02 19.58 -14.10
N GLU A 181 14.02 20.87 -13.70
CA GLU A 181 15.08 21.45 -12.89
C GLU A 181 15.23 20.75 -11.54
N TRP A 182 14.11 20.39 -10.92
CA TRP A 182 14.12 19.61 -9.68
C TRP A 182 14.81 18.25 -9.84
N ILE A 183 14.37 17.46 -10.84
CA ILE A 183 14.99 16.15 -11.11
C ILE A 183 16.47 16.30 -11.43
N GLN A 184 16.88 17.33 -12.23
CA GLN A 184 18.29 17.59 -12.53
C GLN A 184 19.10 17.92 -11.27
N SER A 185 18.54 18.72 -10.36
CA SER A 185 19.16 19.02 -9.06
C SER A 185 19.38 17.76 -8.22
N LEU A 186 18.36 16.87 -8.16
CA LEU A 186 18.45 15.60 -7.45
C LEU A 186 19.47 14.64 -8.08
N ILE A 187 19.53 14.57 -9.41
CA ILE A 187 20.56 13.80 -10.13
C ILE A 187 21.96 14.34 -9.83
N GLY A 188 22.10 15.66 -9.79
CA GLY A 188 23.37 16.30 -9.42
C GLY A 188 23.84 15.95 -8.01
N LYS A 189 22.90 15.77 -7.08
CA LYS A 189 23.22 15.47 -5.67
C LYS A 189 23.34 13.96 -5.38
N TYR A 190 22.45 13.14 -5.92
CA TYR A 190 22.29 11.73 -5.55
C TYR A 190 22.57 10.75 -6.70
N GLY A 191 22.75 11.24 -7.91
CA GLY A 191 22.87 10.42 -9.12
C GLY A 191 21.52 10.10 -9.77
N SER A 192 21.57 9.46 -10.95
CA SER A 192 20.37 8.97 -11.63
C SER A 192 19.70 7.82 -10.84
N ALA A 193 18.50 7.45 -11.22
CA ALA A 193 17.75 6.33 -10.64
C ALA A 193 18.60 5.05 -10.55
N GLN A 194 19.31 4.70 -11.61
CA GLN A 194 20.23 3.55 -11.66
C GLN A 194 21.43 3.68 -10.69
N ARG A 195 21.82 4.90 -10.32
CA ARG A 195 22.96 5.17 -9.44
C ARG A 195 22.58 5.45 -7.99
N GLY A 196 21.33 5.18 -7.62
CA GLY A 196 20.83 5.37 -6.27
C GLY A 196 20.06 6.66 -6.03
N GLY A 197 19.69 7.42 -7.09
CA GLY A 197 18.76 8.55 -6.99
C GLY A 197 17.32 8.11 -6.73
N VAL A 198 16.35 8.91 -7.11
CA VAL A 198 14.92 8.55 -7.04
C VAL A 198 14.60 7.55 -8.14
N GLN A 199 14.13 6.37 -7.79
CA GLN A 199 13.96 5.29 -8.76
C GLN A 199 12.63 5.31 -9.50
N VAL A 200 11.55 5.75 -8.82
CA VAL A 200 10.21 5.81 -9.40
C VAL A 200 9.61 7.19 -9.17
N TRP A 201 8.93 7.72 -10.18
CA TRP A 201 8.16 8.95 -10.09
C TRP A 201 6.69 8.68 -10.36
N SER A 202 5.84 8.96 -9.38
CA SER A 202 4.38 9.00 -9.54
C SER A 202 3.96 10.26 -10.25
N LEU A 203 3.02 10.13 -11.19
CA LEU A 203 2.40 11.26 -11.89
C LEU A 203 1.25 11.81 -11.06
N ASP A 204 1.56 12.70 -10.12
CA ASP A 204 0.65 13.33 -9.17
C ASP A 204 0.02 12.37 -8.14
N ASN A 205 -1.11 12.77 -7.58
CA ASN A 205 -1.90 12.06 -6.58
C ASN A 205 -3.38 12.27 -6.85
N GLU A 206 -4.15 11.17 -6.93
CA GLU A 206 -5.62 11.13 -6.96
C GLU A 206 -6.29 12.18 -7.85
N PRO A 207 -6.01 12.22 -9.16
CA PRO A 207 -6.50 13.27 -10.05
C PRO A 207 -8.04 13.38 -10.10
N GLU A 208 -8.73 12.34 -9.69
CA GLU A 208 -10.19 12.34 -9.60
C GLU A 208 -10.72 13.28 -8.53
N TRP A 209 -9.92 13.62 -7.52
CA TRP A 209 -10.31 14.49 -6.40
C TRP A 209 -9.82 15.93 -6.52
N TRP A 210 -9.04 16.31 -7.54
CA TRP A 210 -8.46 17.65 -7.68
C TRP A 210 -9.53 18.76 -7.61
N TYR A 211 -10.68 18.56 -8.27
CA TYR A 211 -11.79 19.54 -8.27
C TYR A 211 -12.36 19.85 -6.88
N GLY A 212 -12.15 18.99 -5.91
CA GLY A 212 -12.55 19.18 -4.52
C GLY A 212 -11.37 19.56 -3.62
N VAL A 213 -10.31 18.74 -3.65
CA VAL A 213 -9.13 18.90 -2.79
C VAL A 213 -8.33 20.14 -3.18
N HIS A 214 -8.14 20.40 -4.47
CA HIS A 214 -7.38 21.53 -5.01
C HIS A 214 -8.25 22.51 -5.80
N ARG A 215 -9.53 22.68 -5.39
CA ARG A 215 -10.50 23.52 -6.11
C ARG A 215 -10.12 24.99 -6.23
N ASP A 216 -9.20 25.44 -5.42
CA ASP A 216 -8.65 26.80 -5.45
C ASP A 216 -7.81 27.08 -6.71
N ILE A 217 -7.20 26.05 -7.30
CA ILE A 217 -6.40 26.12 -8.52
C ILE A 217 -6.97 25.25 -9.65
N HIS A 218 -7.73 24.21 -9.32
CA HIS A 218 -8.31 23.25 -10.26
C HIS A 218 -9.80 22.99 -9.94
N PRO A 219 -10.70 23.98 -10.12
CA PRO A 219 -12.11 23.86 -9.75
C PRO A 219 -12.94 22.99 -10.74
N ALA A 220 -12.40 22.68 -11.92
CA ALA A 220 -13.05 21.81 -12.88
C ALA A 220 -12.77 20.34 -12.58
N THR A 221 -13.72 19.47 -12.93
CA THR A 221 -13.51 18.01 -12.86
C THR A 221 -12.51 17.58 -13.93
N SER A 222 -11.55 16.71 -13.56
CA SER A 222 -10.58 16.15 -14.51
C SER A 222 -11.26 15.24 -15.52
N THR A 223 -10.70 15.19 -16.73
CA THR A 223 -11.17 14.37 -17.86
C THR A 223 -10.10 13.38 -18.31
N TYR A 224 -10.49 12.34 -19.07
CA TYR A 224 -9.56 11.41 -19.71
C TYR A 224 -8.48 12.12 -20.51
N SER A 225 -8.89 13.07 -21.36
CA SER A 225 -7.98 13.79 -22.25
C SER A 225 -7.00 14.68 -21.49
N GLU A 226 -7.43 15.35 -20.45
CA GLU A 226 -6.59 16.20 -19.59
C GLU A 226 -5.56 15.35 -18.86
N MET A 227 -6.00 14.33 -18.09
CA MET A 227 -5.10 13.45 -17.37
C MET A 227 -4.07 12.79 -18.28
N LEU A 228 -4.48 12.31 -19.45
CA LEU A 228 -3.55 11.73 -20.42
C LEU A 228 -2.52 12.73 -20.92
N ALA A 229 -2.95 13.95 -21.28
CA ALA A 229 -2.05 14.97 -21.82
C ALA A 229 -0.98 15.37 -20.79
N ASP A 230 -1.39 15.60 -19.55
CA ASP A 230 -0.47 15.95 -18.47
C ASP A 230 0.47 14.79 -18.14
N HIS A 231 -0.05 13.58 -18.00
CA HIS A 231 0.77 12.42 -17.70
C HIS A 231 1.79 12.11 -18.80
N GLN A 232 1.40 12.22 -20.08
CA GLN A 232 2.35 12.04 -21.20
C GLN A 232 3.43 13.13 -21.20
N ALA A 233 3.06 14.39 -20.96
CA ALA A 233 4.01 15.50 -20.97
C ALA A 233 5.05 15.36 -19.83
N TYR A 234 4.58 15.08 -18.60
CA TYR A 234 5.48 14.98 -17.46
C TYR A 234 6.27 13.66 -17.46
N ALA A 235 5.67 12.54 -17.85
CA ALA A 235 6.40 11.27 -18.01
C ALA A 235 7.50 11.37 -19.08
N ALA A 236 7.20 12.00 -20.23
CA ALA A 236 8.21 12.24 -21.27
C ALA A 236 9.36 13.12 -20.76
N MET A 237 9.05 14.15 -19.97
CA MET A 237 10.06 14.99 -19.32
C MET A 237 10.93 14.18 -18.34
N VAL A 238 10.32 13.31 -17.50
CA VAL A 238 11.07 12.42 -16.60
C VAL A 238 12.01 11.52 -17.38
N LYS A 239 11.49 10.81 -18.42
CA LYS A 239 12.30 9.90 -19.26
C LYS A 239 13.40 10.61 -20.03
N GLN A 240 13.18 11.85 -20.44
CA GLN A 240 14.21 12.67 -21.08
C GLN A 240 15.31 13.09 -20.09
N THR A 241 14.94 13.38 -18.84
CA THR A 241 15.86 13.91 -17.81
C THR A 241 16.64 12.79 -17.13
N ASP A 242 15.99 11.71 -16.79
CA ASP A 242 16.58 10.46 -16.28
C ASP A 242 15.98 9.24 -16.99
N PRO A 243 16.61 8.78 -18.08
CA PRO A 243 16.11 7.60 -18.83
C PRO A 243 16.10 6.30 -18.01
N THR A 244 16.72 6.30 -16.82
CA THR A 244 16.78 5.12 -15.94
C THR A 244 15.69 5.14 -14.87
N ALA A 245 14.99 6.26 -14.69
CA ALA A 245 13.88 6.37 -13.78
C ALA A 245 12.63 5.66 -14.33
N LEU A 246 11.89 5.03 -13.42
CA LEU A 246 10.59 4.43 -13.70
C LEU A 246 9.48 5.45 -13.40
N VAL A 247 8.33 5.27 -14.03
CA VAL A 247 7.16 6.14 -13.87
C VAL A 247 5.95 5.31 -13.48
N SER A 248 5.18 5.77 -12.50
CA SER A 248 3.91 5.19 -12.08
C SER A 248 2.75 6.15 -12.31
N GLY A 249 1.57 5.62 -12.61
CA GLY A 249 0.33 6.34 -12.82
C GLY A 249 -0.84 5.42 -13.18
N PRO A 250 -2.08 5.94 -13.22
CA PRO A 250 -2.49 7.33 -13.00
C PRO A 250 -2.66 7.72 -11.51
N VAL A 251 -2.37 6.85 -10.56
CA VAL A 251 -2.51 7.07 -9.11
C VAL A 251 -3.97 7.30 -8.70
N ALA A 252 -4.85 6.46 -9.24
CA ALA A 252 -6.29 6.64 -9.12
C ALA A 252 -6.80 6.34 -7.71
N ALA A 253 -7.66 7.20 -7.19
CA ALA A 253 -8.10 7.27 -5.80
C ALA A 253 -8.90 6.06 -5.29
N GLY A 254 -9.60 5.35 -6.15
CA GLY A 254 -10.45 4.25 -5.72
C GLY A 254 -11.42 3.76 -6.80
N TRP A 255 -12.40 2.98 -6.38
CA TRP A 255 -13.20 2.17 -7.29
C TRP A 255 -13.81 2.92 -8.49
N CYS A 256 -14.49 4.05 -8.26
CA CYS A 256 -15.06 4.83 -9.37
C CYS A 256 -13.97 5.36 -10.30
N GLY A 257 -12.86 5.83 -9.75
CA GLY A 257 -11.71 6.34 -10.48
C GLY A 257 -10.96 5.29 -11.30
N TYR A 258 -11.21 3.99 -11.09
CA TYR A 258 -10.64 2.96 -11.98
C TYR A 258 -11.36 2.85 -13.33
N PHE A 259 -12.62 3.28 -13.40
CA PHE A 259 -13.46 3.10 -14.59
C PHE A 259 -13.88 4.41 -15.23
N TYR A 260 -13.90 5.51 -14.49
CA TYR A 260 -14.51 6.79 -14.86
C TYR A 260 -13.60 7.96 -14.51
N SER A 261 -13.67 9.06 -15.26
CA SER A 261 -13.07 10.33 -14.86
C SER A 261 -13.88 11.02 -13.77
N ALA A 262 -13.31 12.06 -13.14
CA ALA A 262 -14.05 12.91 -12.21
C ALA A 262 -15.30 13.50 -12.84
N THR A 263 -15.24 13.88 -14.12
CA THR A 263 -16.38 14.40 -14.90
C THR A 263 -17.53 13.40 -14.95
N ASP A 264 -17.22 12.12 -15.15
CA ASP A 264 -18.24 11.07 -15.22
C ASP A 264 -18.89 10.81 -13.87
N PHE A 265 -18.09 10.59 -12.83
CA PHE A 265 -18.69 10.20 -11.56
C PHE A 265 -19.36 11.37 -10.82
N VAL A 266 -18.89 12.61 -10.99
CA VAL A 266 -19.62 13.78 -10.47
C VAL A 266 -20.97 13.93 -11.19
N ALA A 267 -21.00 13.81 -12.52
CA ALA A 267 -22.26 13.84 -13.27
C ALA A 267 -23.22 12.70 -12.88
N GLY A 268 -22.69 11.53 -12.52
CA GLY A 268 -23.47 10.42 -11.99
C GLY A 268 -23.98 10.66 -10.57
N TRP A 269 -23.15 11.25 -9.70
CA TRP A 269 -23.54 11.56 -8.31
C TRP A 269 -24.55 12.69 -8.20
N ASP A 270 -24.57 13.62 -9.13
CA ASP A 270 -25.55 14.71 -9.16
C ASP A 270 -26.96 14.25 -9.60
N THR A 271 -27.07 13.01 -10.08
CA THR A 271 -28.33 12.44 -10.59
C THR A 271 -28.75 11.23 -9.75
N ALA A 272 -29.95 11.27 -9.16
CA ALA A 272 -30.48 10.07 -8.47
C ALA A 272 -30.55 8.87 -9.44
N PRO A 273 -30.08 7.69 -9.01
CA PRO A 273 -29.76 7.19 -7.66
C PRO A 273 -28.32 7.43 -7.18
N TYR A 274 -27.58 8.41 -7.69
CA TYR A 274 -26.27 8.83 -7.21
C TYR A 274 -25.15 7.80 -7.42
N ARG A 275 -25.03 7.25 -8.62
CA ARG A 275 -24.02 6.24 -8.98
C ARG A 275 -22.97 6.82 -9.92
N CYS A 276 -21.72 6.54 -9.70
CA CYS A 276 -20.63 7.05 -10.52
C CYS A 276 -20.67 6.64 -12.01
N TYR A 277 -21.51 5.68 -12.39
CA TYR A 277 -21.67 5.18 -13.76
C TYR A 277 -22.99 5.60 -14.44
N ASP A 278 -23.86 6.38 -13.80
CA ASP A 278 -25.18 6.69 -14.36
C ASP A 278 -25.13 7.65 -15.55
N ASN A 279 -24.12 8.48 -15.63
CA ASN A 279 -23.98 9.47 -16.70
C ASN A 279 -22.51 9.62 -17.18
N PRO A 280 -21.90 8.58 -17.77
CA PRO A 280 -20.49 8.57 -18.13
C PRO A 280 -20.25 9.35 -19.46
N VAL A 281 -20.36 10.68 -19.41
CA VAL A 281 -20.28 11.55 -20.61
C VAL A 281 -18.89 11.58 -21.22
N ASP A 282 -17.84 11.56 -20.37
CA ASP A 282 -16.45 11.60 -20.79
C ASP A 282 -16.03 10.23 -21.34
N GLN A 283 -16.32 9.14 -20.65
CA GLN A 283 -16.12 7.77 -21.15
C GLN A 283 -16.80 7.56 -22.51
N ASN A 284 -18.06 8.01 -22.66
CA ASN A 284 -18.78 7.91 -23.92
C ASN A 284 -18.12 8.69 -25.05
N SER A 285 -17.51 9.85 -24.76
CA SER A 285 -16.74 10.63 -25.73
C SER A 285 -15.45 9.93 -26.18
N HIS A 286 -14.97 8.98 -25.37
CA HIS A 286 -13.81 8.13 -25.63
C HIS A 286 -14.19 6.70 -26.06
N GLY A 287 -15.35 6.55 -26.73
CA GLY A 287 -15.80 5.28 -27.30
C GLY A 287 -16.40 4.29 -26.30
N GLY A 288 -16.75 4.74 -25.11
CA GLY A 288 -17.31 3.90 -24.05
C GLY A 288 -16.28 2.97 -23.38
N ILE A 289 -15.00 3.23 -23.55
CA ILE A 289 -13.90 2.42 -22.99
C ILE A 289 -13.66 2.86 -21.54
N PRO A 290 -13.57 1.95 -20.57
CA PRO A 290 -13.26 2.28 -19.18
C PRO A 290 -11.91 3.00 -19.04
N TRP A 291 -11.77 3.83 -18.01
CA TRP A 291 -10.62 4.72 -17.86
C TRP A 291 -9.28 3.98 -17.87
N MET A 292 -9.11 2.91 -17.07
CA MET A 292 -7.83 2.20 -17.01
C MET A 292 -7.47 1.53 -18.33
N ASP A 293 -8.44 0.88 -19.00
CA ASP A 293 -8.23 0.27 -20.31
C ASP A 293 -7.80 1.34 -21.34
N TRP A 294 -8.53 2.44 -21.40
CA TRP A 294 -8.24 3.52 -22.35
C TRP A 294 -6.87 4.17 -22.07
N TYR A 295 -6.57 4.47 -20.80
CA TYR A 295 -5.30 5.09 -20.40
C TYR A 295 -4.10 4.23 -20.79
N LEU A 296 -4.14 2.93 -20.49
CA LEU A 296 -3.09 1.98 -20.84
C LEU A 296 -2.92 1.87 -22.36
N GLN A 297 -4.02 1.81 -23.12
CA GLN A 297 -3.99 1.79 -24.58
C GLN A 297 -3.32 3.06 -25.16
N GLN A 298 -3.61 4.24 -24.60
CA GLN A 298 -3.00 5.48 -25.05
C GLN A 298 -1.50 5.56 -24.69
N MET A 299 -1.10 5.07 -23.52
CA MET A 299 0.32 4.99 -23.15
C MET A 299 1.08 4.00 -24.05
N GLN A 300 0.48 2.87 -24.39
CA GLN A 300 1.03 1.93 -25.36
C GLN A 300 1.16 2.56 -26.76
N ALA A 301 0.13 3.27 -27.22
CA ALA A 301 0.16 3.96 -28.51
C ALA A 301 1.29 5.01 -28.57
N TYR A 302 1.52 5.72 -27.46
CA TYR A 302 2.64 6.67 -27.39
C TYR A 302 4.00 5.95 -27.56
N GLU A 303 4.22 4.83 -26.86
CA GLU A 303 5.45 4.04 -27.00
C GLU A 303 5.63 3.55 -28.44
N GLN A 304 4.57 3.05 -29.07
CA GLN A 304 4.61 2.59 -30.47
C GLN A 304 4.97 3.70 -31.44
N GLN A 305 4.51 4.92 -31.20
CA GLN A 305 4.78 6.08 -32.07
C GLN A 305 6.15 6.69 -31.83
N ASN A 306 6.62 6.74 -30.60
CA ASN A 306 7.81 7.51 -30.20
C ASN A 306 9.00 6.63 -29.79
N GLY A 307 8.81 5.32 -29.61
CA GLY A 307 9.86 4.39 -29.20
C GLY A 307 10.31 4.57 -27.74
N VAL A 308 9.52 5.25 -26.92
CA VAL A 308 9.83 5.52 -25.50
C VAL A 308 8.67 5.07 -24.63
N ARG A 309 8.93 4.14 -23.72
CA ARG A 309 7.97 3.70 -22.71
C ARG A 309 7.81 4.77 -21.63
N LEU A 310 6.61 5.32 -21.48
CA LEU A 310 6.32 6.38 -20.51
C LEU A 310 5.83 5.83 -19.17
N LEU A 311 5.10 4.71 -19.16
CA LEU A 311 4.49 4.15 -17.94
C LEU A 311 5.08 2.78 -17.64
N ASP A 312 5.69 2.63 -16.46
CA ASP A 312 6.29 1.39 -15.99
C ASP A 312 5.40 0.66 -14.97
N TYR A 313 4.59 1.40 -14.19
CA TYR A 313 3.65 0.86 -13.22
C TYR A 313 2.25 1.43 -13.45
N LEU A 314 1.26 0.54 -13.53
CA LEU A 314 -0.14 0.88 -13.29
C LEU A 314 -0.32 1.03 -11.78
N ASP A 315 -0.61 2.25 -11.33
CA ASP A 315 -0.62 2.64 -9.92
C ASP A 315 -2.02 3.06 -9.48
N LEU A 316 -2.53 2.41 -8.45
CA LEU A 316 -3.85 2.64 -7.90
C LEU A 316 -3.78 2.79 -6.38
N HIS A 317 -4.77 3.46 -5.80
CA HIS A 317 -5.03 3.47 -4.37
C HIS A 317 -6.20 2.54 -4.03
N ALA A 318 -6.13 1.84 -2.91
CA ALA A 318 -7.09 0.79 -2.59
C ALA A 318 -7.66 0.96 -1.17
N TYR A 319 -8.66 1.79 -1.03
CA TYR A 319 -9.46 1.95 0.18
C TYR A 319 -10.83 1.27 0.00
N LEU A 320 -10.80 -0.01 -0.38
CA LEU A 320 -11.99 -0.82 -0.66
C LEU A 320 -12.66 -1.36 0.61
N ALA A 321 -12.02 -1.22 1.76
CA ALA A 321 -12.68 -1.43 3.03
C ALA A 321 -13.71 -0.32 3.27
N PRO A 322 -14.80 -0.59 3.99
CA PRO A 322 -15.75 0.46 4.37
C PRO A 322 -15.01 1.66 4.96
N SER A 323 -15.33 2.86 4.49
CA SER A 323 -14.64 4.09 4.88
C SER A 323 -14.59 4.33 6.39
N ASN A 324 -15.58 3.81 7.13
CA ASN A 324 -15.65 3.88 8.58
C ASN A 324 -14.80 2.86 9.33
N ILE A 325 -14.08 1.94 8.65
CA ILE A 325 -13.02 1.11 9.26
C ILE A 325 -11.62 1.47 8.77
N SER A 326 -11.52 2.19 7.65
CA SER A 326 -10.24 2.72 7.15
C SER A 326 -9.79 3.91 7.99
N PHE A 327 -8.49 4.00 8.31
CA PHE A 327 -7.86 5.07 9.12
C PHE A 327 -8.38 5.21 10.56
N GLN A 328 -9.43 4.49 10.96
CA GLN A 328 -10.02 4.61 12.27
C GLN A 328 -9.63 3.44 13.17
N ASN A 329 -9.47 3.73 14.45
CA ASN A 329 -9.38 2.71 15.48
C ASN A 329 -10.79 2.27 15.87
N ASN A 330 -11.35 1.30 15.12
CA ASN A 330 -12.69 0.76 15.34
C ASN A 330 -12.68 -0.61 16.02
N ALA A 331 -11.58 -0.99 16.68
CA ALA A 331 -11.47 -2.28 17.33
C ALA A 331 -12.63 -2.52 18.32
N GLY A 332 -13.31 -3.64 18.16
CA GLY A 332 -14.44 -4.03 19.02
C GLY A 332 -15.69 -3.16 18.91
N GLN A 333 -15.78 -2.27 17.91
CA GLN A 333 -16.95 -1.41 17.70
C GLN A 333 -17.93 -2.04 16.72
N THR A 334 -19.21 -1.75 16.92
CA THR A 334 -20.23 -1.89 15.88
C THR A 334 -20.39 -0.56 15.15
N ILE A 335 -20.54 -0.62 13.85
CA ILE A 335 -20.64 0.52 12.95
C ILE A 335 -21.90 0.42 12.08
N ASP A 336 -22.38 1.57 11.64
CA ASP A 336 -23.39 1.65 10.59
C ASP A 336 -22.70 1.92 9.25
N LEU A 337 -22.98 1.11 8.25
CA LEU A 337 -22.54 1.36 6.88
C LEU A 337 -23.46 2.35 6.21
N VAL A 338 -22.88 3.39 5.62
CA VAL A 338 -23.62 4.44 4.92
C VAL A 338 -23.22 4.48 3.45
N ASN A 339 -24.17 4.77 2.56
CA ASN A 339 -23.90 4.98 1.16
C ASN A 339 -23.38 6.42 0.88
N PRO A 340 -22.93 6.75 -0.34
CA PRO A 340 -22.45 8.09 -0.68
C PRO A 340 -23.44 9.22 -0.45
N ALA A 341 -24.76 8.90 -0.47
CA ALA A 341 -25.81 9.87 -0.16
C ALA A 341 -26.04 10.06 1.35
N GLY A 342 -25.20 9.46 2.22
CA GLY A 342 -25.32 9.54 3.67
C GLY A 342 -26.44 8.73 4.28
N GLN A 343 -27.06 7.81 3.53
CA GLN A 343 -28.14 6.94 4.02
C GLN A 343 -27.55 5.68 4.64
N THR A 344 -28.00 5.34 5.85
CA THR A 344 -27.62 4.08 6.51
C THR A 344 -28.23 2.90 5.74
N VAL A 345 -27.39 1.99 5.27
CA VAL A 345 -27.76 0.81 4.47
C VAL A 345 -27.63 -0.48 5.25
N MET A 346 -26.77 -0.50 6.27
CA MET A 346 -26.62 -1.62 7.21
C MET A 346 -26.26 -1.08 8.59
N THR A 347 -26.85 -1.60 9.66
CA THR A 347 -26.63 -1.20 11.03
C THR A 347 -25.97 -2.30 11.84
N GLY A 348 -25.16 -1.92 12.84
CA GLY A 348 -24.62 -2.87 13.83
C GLY A 348 -23.62 -3.88 13.27
N VAL A 349 -22.85 -3.50 12.24
CA VAL A 349 -21.82 -4.36 11.65
C VAL A 349 -20.63 -4.43 12.61
N ASP A 350 -20.13 -5.64 12.86
CA ASP A 350 -18.89 -5.84 13.63
C ASP A 350 -17.69 -5.37 12.79
N ALA A 351 -17.10 -4.25 13.19
CA ALA A 351 -15.99 -3.62 12.48
C ALA A 351 -14.75 -4.51 12.40
N ASP A 352 -14.48 -5.29 13.44
CA ASP A 352 -13.32 -6.19 13.46
C ASP A 352 -13.48 -7.33 12.45
N THR A 353 -14.66 -7.96 12.44
CA THR A 353 -14.98 -9.03 11.47
C THR A 353 -14.92 -8.49 10.05
N LEU A 354 -15.48 -7.31 9.80
CA LEU A 354 -15.47 -6.69 8.48
C LEU A 354 -14.03 -6.36 8.03
N ARG A 355 -13.19 -5.81 8.92
CA ARG A 355 -11.76 -5.57 8.64
C ARG A 355 -11.04 -6.83 8.21
N LEU A 356 -11.23 -7.92 8.96
CA LEU A 356 -10.53 -9.18 8.74
C LEU A 356 -11.00 -9.95 7.50
N THR A 357 -12.26 -9.77 7.09
CA THR A 357 -12.83 -10.48 5.92
C THR A 357 -12.77 -9.67 4.63
N SER A 358 -12.75 -8.33 4.71
CA SER A 358 -12.77 -7.45 3.53
C SER A 358 -11.47 -7.45 2.72
N THR A 359 -10.36 -7.95 3.25
CA THR A 359 -9.10 -8.16 2.50
C THR A 359 -9.26 -9.03 1.26
N ARG A 360 -10.33 -9.83 1.21
CA ARG A 360 -10.70 -10.65 0.03
C ARG A 360 -10.99 -9.82 -1.22
N VAL A 361 -11.28 -8.53 -1.10
CA VAL A 361 -11.48 -7.63 -2.27
C VAL A 361 -10.26 -7.59 -3.20
N PHE A 362 -9.07 -7.86 -2.68
CA PHE A 362 -7.87 -7.86 -3.49
C PHE A 362 -7.76 -9.05 -4.45
N TRP A 363 -8.39 -10.21 -4.14
CA TRP A 363 -8.09 -11.45 -4.86
C TRP A 363 -9.28 -12.39 -5.12
N ASP A 364 -10.38 -12.29 -4.36
CA ASP A 364 -11.47 -13.29 -4.45
C ASP A 364 -12.54 -12.86 -5.46
N PRO A 365 -12.72 -13.65 -6.55
CA PRO A 365 -13.70 -13.31 -7.59
C PRO A 365 -15.15 -13.44 -7.13
N ASN A 366 -15.40 -13.98 -5.93
CA ASN A 366 -16.75 -14.18 -5.40
C ASN A 366 -17.08 -13.27 -4.22
N TYR A 367 -16.11 -12.48 -3.74
CA TYR A 367 -16.31 -11.64 -2.56
C TYR A 367 -16.75 -10.23 -2.95
N ILE A 368 -17.95 -9.86 -2.50
CA ILE A 368 -18.48 -8.50 -2.58
C ILE A 368 -18.60 -7.99 -1.14
N PRO A 369 -17.85 -6.97 -0.73
CA PRO A 369 -17.98 -6.42 0.62
C PRO A 369 -19.40 -5.89 0.87
N PRO A 370 -19.90 -5.98 2.11
CA PRO A 370 -21.26 -5.53 2.43
C PRO A 370 -21.55 -4.07 2.08
N ASP A 371 -20.59 -3.18 2.27
CA ASP A 371 -20.66 -1.78 1.87
C ASP A 371 -20.71 -1.62 0.35
N MET A 372 -19.97 -2.44 -0.39
CA MET A 372 -20.01 -2.44 -1.86
C MET A 372 -21.26 -3.10 -2.41
N SER A 373 -21.86 -4.07 -1.70
CA SER A 373 -23.18 -4.61 -2.07
C SER A 373 -24.30 -3.59 -1.86
N THR A 374 -24.13 -2.70 -0.90
CA THR A 374 -25.01 -1.55 -0.67
C THR A 374 -24.65 -0.36 -1.55
N TRP A 375 -23.36 -0.26 -1.96
CA TRP A 375 -22.85 0.54 -3.05
C TRP A 375 -23.01 -0.18 -4.40
N ASN A 376 -23.78 -1.19 -4.49
CA ASN A 376 -24.20 -1.83 -5.75
C ASN A 376 -24.75 -0.83 -6.77
N VAL A 377 -24.96 0.33 -6.26
CA VAL A 377 -25.12 1.57 -6.94
C VAL A 377 -23.87 1.98 -7.74
N ASN A 378 -22.65 1.60 -7.32
CA ASN A 378 -21.39 2.03 -7.94
C ASN A 378 -20.65 0.92 -8.67
N TYR A 379 -21.14 -0.32 -8.61
CA TYR A 379 -20.62 -1.44 -9.37
C TYR A 379 -21.59 -1.79 -10.48
N PRO A 380 -21.22 -1.62 -11.74
CA PRO A 380 -22.02 -2.17 -12.83
C PRO A 380 -22.18 -3.67 -12.58
N ASN A 381 -23.43 -4.13 -12.37
CA ASN A 381 -23.78 -5.54 -12.23
C ASN A 381 -23.37 -6.27 -10.94
N GLY A 382 -22.92 -5.58 -9.88
CA GLY A 382 -22.53 -6.25 -8.63
C GLY A 382 -21.29 -7.13 -8.76
N GLU A 383 -20.32 -6.70 -9.54
CA GLU A 383 -19.07 -7.41 -9.71
C GLU A 383 -18.20 -7.35 -8.44
N PRO A 384 -17.45 -8.41 -8.12
CA PRO A 384 -16.49 -8.40 -7.02
C PRO A 384 -15.33 -7.44 -7.30
N GLY A 385 -14.66 -6.97 -6.24
CA GLY A 385 -13.48 -6.11 -6.36
C GLY A 385 -12.39 -6.75 -7.20
N TYR A 386 -11.93 -7.93 -6.77
CA TYR A 386 -10.97 -8.77 -7.51
C TYR A 386 -9.78 -7.95 -8.06
N LEU A 387 -9.27 -7.02 -7.22
CA LEU A 387 -8.48 -5.89 -7.69
C LEU A 387 -7.15 -6.30 -8.33
N ILE A 388 -6.31 -7.09 -7.64
CA ILE A 388 -4.98 -7.41 -8.17
C ILE A 388 -5.07 -8.24 -9.45
N PRO A 389 -5.87 -9.31 -9.54
CA PRO A 389 -6.06 -10.01 -10.81
C PRO A 389 -6.62 -9.13 -11.93
N ARG A 390 -7.50 -8.16 -11.60
CA ARG A 390 -8.01 -7.18 -12.57
C ARG A 390 -6.91 -6.26 -13.08
N MET A 391 -6.04 -5.73 -12.19
CA MET A 391 -4.87 -4.94 -12.58
C MET A 391 -3.94 -5.72 -13.50
N LEU A 392 -3.64 -6.97 -13.16
CA LEU A 392 -2.83 -7.86 -13.99
C LEU A 392 -3.45 -8.11 -15.36
N GLN A 393 -4.79 -8.22 -15.42
CA GLN A 393 -5.53 -8.39 -16.67
C GLN A 393 -5.48 -7.12 -17.52
N TRP A 394 -5.69 -5.93 -16.94
CA TRP A 394 -5.60 -4.65 -17.65
C TRP A 394 -4.22 -4.49 -18.30
N VAL A 395 -3.15 -4.64 -17.51
CA VAL A 395 -1.80 -4.48 -18.07
C VAL A 395 -1.47 -5.54 -19.11
N ALA A 396 -1.90 -6.78 -18.95
CA ALA A 396 -1.67 -7.84 -19.91
C ALA A 396 -2.39 -7.60 -21.26
N ASN A 397 -3.60 -7.03 -21.22
CA ASN A 397 -4.41 -6.77 -22.40
C ASN A 397 -4.00 -5.48 -23.12
N ASP A 398 -3.80 -4.39 -22.36
CA ASP A 398 -3.77 -3.05 -22.91
C ASP A 398 -2.38 -2.41 -22.95
N TYR A 399 -1.43 -2.85 -22.08
CA TYR A 399 -0.04 -2.40 -22.13
C TYR A 399 0.91 -3.45 -21.56
N PRO A 400 1.17 -4.56 -22.27
CA PRO A 400 2.00 -5.65 -21.79
C PRO A 400 3.40 -5.21 -21.32
N GLY A 401 3.85 -5.78 -20.20
CA GLY A 401 5.11 -5.43 -19.56
C GLY A 401 5.04 -4.27 -18.56
N THR A 402 3.90 -3.59 -18.44
CA THR A 402 3.63 -2.68 -17.32
C THR A 402 3.47 -3.51 -16.05
N LYS A 403 4.07 -3.05 -14.97
CA LYS A 403 3.96 -3.62 -13.63
C LYS A 403 2.74 -3.07 -12.91
N THR A 404 2.41 -3.64 -11.75
CA THR A 404 1.28 -3.21 -10.93
C THR A 404 1.73 -2.64 -9.60
N ALA A 405 1.09 -1.54 -9.16
CA ALA A 405 1.38 -0.89 -7.90
C ALA A 405 0.09 -0.51 -7.16
N ILE A 406 0.09 -0.66 -5.84
CA ILE A 406 -0.90 -0.11 -4.93
C ILE A 406 -0.14 0.77 -3.96
N THR A 407 -0.09 2.09 -4.24
CA THR A 407 0.78 3.01 -3.51
C THR A 407 0.11 3.68 -2.33
N GLU A 408 -1.21 3.49 -2.18
CA GLU A 408 -1.92 3.77 -0.94
C GLU A 408 -2.97 2.69 -0.64
N TYR A 409 -2.95 2.21 0.59
CA TYR A 409 -3.98 1.39 1.20
C TYR A 409 -3.86 1.47 2.72
N ASN A 410 -4.99 1.31 3.44
CA ASN A 410 -5.00 1.14 4.89
C ASN A 410 -6.29 0.47 5.33
N TRP A 411 -6.20 -0.53 6.22
CA TRP A 411 -7.35 -1.26 6.75
C TRP A 411 -7.71 -0.88 8.19
N GLY A 412 -7.04 0.17 8.74
CA GLY A 412 -7.31 0.74 10.06
C GLY A 412 -6.83 -0.08 11.25
N ALA A 413 -7.07 0.44 12.45
CA ALA A 413 -6.77 -0.19 13.73
C ALA A 413 -5.32 -0.69 13.88
N THR A 414 -4.33 0.08 13.39
CA THR A 414 -2.90 -0.29 13.47
C THR A 414 -2.43 -0.57 14.89
N ASN A 415 -3.09 0.03 15.87
CA ASN A 415 -2.83 -0.11 17.31
C ASN A 415 -3.61 -1.26 17.99
N ASP A 416 -4.24 -2.13 17.20
CA ASP A 416 -5.00 -3.30 17.67
C ASP A 416 -4.55 -4.58 16.95
N ILE A 417 -4.80 -5.75 17.60
CA ILE A 417 -4.46 -7.05 17.03
C ILE A 417 -5.18 -7.32 15.69
N THR A 418 -6.39 -6.79 15.49
CA THR A 418 -7.13 -6.99 14.26
C THR A 418 -6.53 -6.21 13.09
N GLY A 419 -5.98 -5.02 13.35
CA GLY A 419 -5.19 -4.29 12.37
C GLY A 419 -3.90 -5.02 12.01
N ALA A 420 -3.22 -5.61 12.99
CA ALA A 420 -2.03 -6.44 12.73
C ALA A 420 -2.35 -7.66 11.86
N VAL A 421 -3.44 -8.38 12.17
CA VAL A 421 -3.85 -9.57 11.39
C VAL A 421 -4.29 -9.16 9.98
N ALA A 422 -5.04 -8.05 9.82
CA ALA A 422 -5.44 -7.54 8.51
C ALA A 422 -4.22 -7.12 7.68
N GLN A 423 -3.26 -6.40 8.28
CA GLN A 423 -2.04 -6.01 7.60
C GLN A 423 -1.20 -7.21 7.17
N ALA A 424 -1.06 -8.22 8.03
CA ALA A 424 -0.35 -9.46 7.67
C ALA A 424 -1.07 -10.23 6.54
N ASP A 425 -2.41 -10.20 6.52
CA ASP A 425 -3.21 -10.79 5.45
C ASP A 425 -2.96 -10.09 4.10
N ILE A 426 -2.99 -8.76 4.09
CA ILE A 426 -2.74 -7.97 2.89
C ILE A 426 -1.34 -8.22 2.33
N LEU A 427 -0.30 -8.22 3.18
CA LEU A 427 1.06 -8.52 2.74
C LEU A 427 1.19 -9.93 2.13
N GLY A 428 0.52 -10.92 2.74
CA GLY A 428 0.45 -12.28 2.20
C GLY A 428 -0.30 -12.35 0.87
N ILE A 429 -1.42 -11.66 0.74
CA ILE A 429 -2.20 -11.55 -0.50
C ILE A 429 -1.36 -10.89 -1.60
N PHE A 430 -0.68 -9.78 -1.33
CA PHE A 430 0.17 -9.10 -2.31
C PHE A 430 1.25 -10.04 -2.86
N GLY A 431 1.92 -10.80 -1.97
CA GLY A 431 2.89 -11.81 -2.38
C GLY A 431 2.26 -12.95 -3.18
N GLN A 432 1.11 -13.48 -2.75
CA GLN A 432 0.44 -14.61 -3.39
C GLN A 432 -0.22 -14.23 -4.73
N GLN A 433 -0.64 -12.98 -4.90
CA GLN A 433 -1.27 -12.50 -6.13
C GLN A 433 -0.28 -11.90 -7.13
N GLY A 434 1.00 -11.74 -6.76
CA GLY A 434 2.03 -11.23 -7.65
C GLY A 434 1.97 -9.73 -7.91
N LEU A 435 1.54 -8.94 -6.90
CA LEU A 435 1.66 -7.48 -6.96
C LEU A 435 3.13 -7.08 -7.00
N ASP A 436 3.50 -6.10 -7.85
CA ASP A 436 4.89 -5.68 -7.98
C ASP A 436 5.34 -4.67 -6.92
N LEU A 437 4.43 -3.78 -6.46
CA LEU A 437 4.75 -2.74 -5.48
C LEU A 437 3.53 -2.41 -4.61
N GLY A 438 3.74 -2.26 -3.29
CA GLY A 438 2.72 -1.84 -2.34
C GLY A 438 3.28 -0.86 -1.31
N ALA A 439 2.55 0.22 -0.98
CA ALA A 439 2.92 1.14 0.08
C ALA A 439 1.71 1.45 0.97
N MET A 440 1.84 1.19 2.27
CA MET A 440 0.79 1.44 3.25
C MET A 440 0.75 2.93 3.59
N TRP A 441 -0.40 3.58 3.41
CA TRP A 441 -0.65 4.94 3.90
C TRP A 441 -0.81 4.96 5.41
N ALA A 442 -0.33 6.03 6.07
CA ALA A 442 -0.36 6.17 7.52
C ALA A 442 0.14 4.89 8.24
N PRO A 443 1.42 4.54 8.05
CA PRO A 443 1.98 3.30 8.58
C PRO A 443 1.95 3.26 10.11
N PRO A 444 2.03 2.06 10.71
CA PRO A 444 1.98 1.88 12.16
C PRO A 444 3.17 2.55 12.86
N ASN A 445 2.94 3.04 14.07
CA ASN A 445 3.98 3.67 14.88
C ASN A 445 4.91 2.63 15.50
N ALA A 446 6.17 2.65 15.09
CA ALA A 446 7.23 1.78 15.61
C ALA A 446 7.97 2.39 16.82
N PHE A 447 7.74 3.67 17.13
CA PHE A 447 8.36 4.34 18.27
C PHE A 447 7.33 4.64 19.36
N PRO A 448 7.50 4.13 20.58
CA PRO A 448 6.66 4.50 21.70
C PRO A 448 6.93 5.97 22.07
N THR A 449 6.08 6.88 21.63
CA THR A 449 6.11 8.28 22.02
C THR A 449 5.20 8.53 23.22
N GLY A 450 5.70 9.24 24.24
CA GLY A 450 4.89 9.59 25.41
C GLY A 450 4.40 8.40 26.25
N GLY A 451 5.05 7.23 26.15
CA GLY A 451 4.66 5.99 26.86
C GLY A 451 3.60 5.15 26.15
N ALA A 452 3.21 5.48 24.92
CA ALA A 452 2.39 4.60 24.09
C ALA A 452 3.21 3.35 23.68
N PRO A 453 2.61 2.15 23.61
CA PRO A 453 3.28 0.97 23.09
C PRO A 453 3.54 1.10 21.58
N VAL A 454 4.43 0.26 21.04
CA VAL A 454 4.56 0.03 19.59
C VAL A 454 3.23 -0.50 19.05
N ASP A 455 2.82 -0.02 17.88
CA ASP A 455 1.57 -0.48 17.28
C ASP A 455 1.64 -1.97 16.88
N PRO A 456 0.62 -2.78 17.19
CA PRO A 456 0.54 -4.18 16.79
C PRO A 456 0.79 -4.43 15.30
N ALA A 457 0.38 -3.55 14.40
CA ALA A 457 0.61 -3.72 12.97
C ALA A 457 2.09 -3.64 12.54
N VAL A 458 3.01 -3.13 13.39
CA VAL A 458 4.46 -3.23 13.19
C VAL A 458 4.89 -4.70 13.12
N PHE A 459 4.35 -5.53 14.01
CA PHE A 459 4.69 -6.96 14.07
C PHE A 459 4.17 -7.75 12.84
N ALA A 460 3.18 -7.23 12.11
CA ALA A 460 2.81 -7.80 10.82
C ALA A 460 3.95 -7.68 9.81
N PHE A 461 4.60 -6.53 9.72
CA PHE A 461 5.79 -6.35 8.89
C PHE A 461 6.98 -7.18 9.40
N GLU A 462 7.22 -7.22 10.72
CA GLU A 462 8.30 -8.04 11.29
C GLU A 462 8.12 -9.52 11.00
N MET A 463 6.90 -10.07 11.04
CA MET A 463 6.61 -11.47 10.71
C MET A 463 7.02 -11.85 9.28
N TYR A 464 7.02 -10.90 8.33
CA TYR A 464 7.49 -11.12 6.96
C TYR A 464 8.97 -10.80 6.76
N LEU A 465 9.52 -9.82 7.49
CA LEU A 465 10.81 -9.23 7.17
C LEU A 465 11.91 -9.47 8.23
N ASN A 466 11.53 -9.82 9.48
CA ASN A 466 12.48 -9.96 10.60
C ASN A 466 11.87 -10.74 11.77
N TYR A 467 11.23 -11.89 11.50
CA TYR A 467 10.40 -12.60 12.48
C TYR A 467 11.17 -13.12 13.72
N ASP A 468 12.47 -13.29 13.63
CA ASP A 468 13.36 -13.76 14.69
C ASP A 468 14.21 -12.67 15.34
N GLY A 469 14.08 -11.42 14.87
CA GLY A 469 14.93 -10.31 15.31
C GLY A 469 16.37 -10.37 14.79
N LEU A 470 16.69 -11.33 13.90
CA LEU A 470 18.03 -11.56 13.34
C LEU A 470 18.06 -11.30 11.82
N GLY A 471 16.96 -10.82 11.24
CA GLY A 471 16.84 -10.51 9.83
C GLY A 471 16.29 -11.65 8.96
N SER A 472 15.79 -12.73 9.57
CA SER A 472 15.16 -13.81 8.80
C SER A 472 13.82 -13.38 8.22
N ARG A 473 13.55 -13.77 6.96
CA ARG A 473 12.39 -13.32 6.18
C ARG A 473 11.48 -14.48 5.81
N PHE A 474 10.24 -14.14 5.44
CA PHE A 474 9.23 -15.09 4.99
C PHE A 474 9.69 -15.91 3.78
N GLY A 475 10.25 -15.27 2.75
CA GLY A 475 10.80 -15.95 1.58
C GLY A 475 10.53 -15.20 0.28
N GLU A 476 11.24 -15.61 -0.76
CA GLU A 476 11.33 -14.88 -2.03
C GLU A 476 10.52 -15.55 -3.15
N THR A 477 10.13 -16.82 -3.00
CA THR A 477 9.34 -17.55 -4.00
C THR A 477 8.01 -17.98 -3.41
N SER A 478 6.91 -17.40 -3.91
CA SER A 478 5.55 -17.86 -3.59
C SER A 478 5.36 -19.30 -4.04
N ILE A 479 4.67 -20.08 -3.21
CA ILE A 479 4.25 -21.45 -3.51
C ILE A 479 2.76 -21.63 -3.18
N SER A 480 2.15 -22.70 -3.71
CA SER A 480 0.73 -22.92 -3.49
C SER A 480 0.39 -23.12 -2.02
N ALA A 481 -0.54 -22.30 -1.51
CA ALA A 481 -1.16 -22.41 -0.21
C ALA A 481 -2.66 -22.14 -0.32
N THR A 482 -3.50 -23.02 0.22
CA THR A 482 -4.95 -22.96 0.06
C THR A 482 -5.68 -23.19 1.37
N THR A 483 -6.82 -22.52 1.53
CA THR A 483 -7.78 -22.70 2.61
C THR A 483 -9.18 -22.90 2.05
N SER A 484 -10.00 -23.71 2.72
CA SER A 484 -11.43 -23.86 2.35
C SER A 484 -12.31 -22.75 2.90
N ASN A 485 -11.81 -21.94 3.84
CA ASN A 485 -12.53 -20.80 4.41
C ASN A 485 -11.58 -19.65 4.77
N PRO A 486 -11.36 -18.69 3.86
CA PRO A 486 -10.46 -17.55 4.08
C PRO A 486 -11.00 -16.53 5.11
N ASP A 487 -12.27 -16.62 5.51
CA ASP A 487 -12.82 -15.78 6.57
C ASP A 487 -12.44 -16.26 7.98
N GLU A 488 -12.05 -17.53 8.11
CA GLU A 488 -11.58 -18.11 9.37
C GLU A 488 -10.06 -18.19 9.44
N ILE A 489 -9.41 -18.73 8.39
CA ILE A 489 -7.96 -18.86 8.31
C ILE A 489 -7.47 -18.45 6.94
N SER A 490 -6.58 -17.47 6.88
CA SER A 490 -5.72 -17.26 5.70
C SER A 490 -4.42 -18.04 5.83
N ILE A 491 -3.92 -18.52 4.69
CA ILE A 491 -2.66 -19.25 4.61
C ILE A 491 -1.85 -18.78 3.41
N PHE A 492 -0.59 -18.48 3.64
CA PHE A 492 0.39 -18.12 2.61
C PHE A 492 1.64 -18.95 2.80
N ALA A 493 2.33 -19.30 1.71
CA ALA A 493 3.57 -20.05 1.82
C ALA A 493 4.60 -19.57 0.81
N ALA A 494 5.86 -19.65 1.20
CA ALA A 494 6.98 -19.31 0.35
C ALA A 494 8.15 -20.29 0.53
N GLN A 495 8.96 -20.40 -0.50
CA GLN A 495 10.28 -21.00 -0.39
C GLN A 495 11.34 -19.91 -0.32
N ARG A 496 12.27 -20.05 0.62
CA ARG A 496 13.42 -19.17 0.84
C ARG A 496 14.59 -19.59 -0.05
N ASP A 497 15.57 -18.71 -0.22
CA ASP A 497 16.81 -18.99 -0.98
C ASP A 497 17.63 -20.14 -0.38
N ASP A 498 17.52 -20.40 0.93
CA ASP A 498 18.14 -21.56 1.60
C ASP A 498 17.32 -22.85 1.46
N ASN A 499 16.29 -22.84 0.60
CA ASN A 499 15.31 -23.90 0.34
C ASN A 499 14.36 -24.21 1.50
N ALA A 500 14.43 -23.53 2.63
CA ALA A 500 13.43 -23.67 3.69
C ALA A 500 12.04 -23.24 3.17
N VAL A 501 10.99 -23.90 3.65
CA VAL A 501 9.61 -23.51 3.38
C VAL A 501 9.05 -22.77 4.60
N THR A 502 8.47 -21.62 4.36
CA THR A 502 7.75 -20.85 5.36
C THR A 502 6.25 -20.90 5.08
N ILE A 503 5.45 -20.97 6.16
CA ILE A 503 4.00 -21.00 6.07
C ILE A 503 3.44 -19.99 7.07
N MET A 504 2.77 -18.94 6.58
CA MET A 504 2.09 -17.94 7.37
C MET A 504 0.62 -18.31 7.52
N LEU A 505 0.13 -18.35 8.75
CA LEU A 505 -1.24 -18.72 9.12
C LEU A 505 -1.85 -17.57 9.93
N LEU A 506 -3.01 -17.12 9.50
CA LEU A 506 -3.73 -16.02 10.15
C LEU A 506 -5.08 -16.55 10.65
N ASN A 507 -5.23 -16.68 11.96
CA ASN A 507 -6.52 -16.98 12.55
C ASN A 507 -7.31 -15.68 12.75
N LYS A 508 -8.35 -15.49 11.97
CA LYS A 508 -9.24 -14.31 11.97
C LYS A 508 -10.36 -14.41 12.98
N THR A 509 -10.55 -15.59 13.58
CA THR A 509 -11.68 -15.87 14.49
C THR A 509 -11.39 -15.43 15.93
N THR A 510 -12.41 -15.32 16.73
CA THR A 510 -12.34 -15.04 18.18
C THR A 510 -12.05 -16.29 19.04
N SER A 511 -11.79 -17.43 18.41
CA SER A 511 -11.52 -18.71 19.07
C SER A 511 -10.19 -19.29 18.61
N ALA A 512 -9.53 -20.05 19.48
CA ALA A 512 -8.38 -20.81 19.05
C ALA A 512 -8.81 -21.95 18.11
N LEU A 513 -8.04 -22.18 17.05
CA LEU A 513 -8.26 -23.24 16.07
C LEU A 513 -7.07 -24.18 16.03
N SER A 514 -7.32 -25.48 15.84
CA SER A 514 -6.26 -26.46 15.58
C SER A 514 -6.51 -27.07 14.21
N ALA A 515 -5.54 -26.89 13.30
CA ALA A 515 -5.68 -27.33 11.93
C ALA A 515 -4.51 -28.21 11.50
N PRO A 516 -4.78 -29.35 10.81
CA PRO A 516 -3.75 -30.10 10.08
C PRO A 516 -3.38 -29.35 8.80
N ILE A 517 -2.07 -29.28 8.53
CA ILE A 517 -1.51 -28.62 7.36
C ILE A 517 -0.68 -29.65 6.59
N PRO A 518 -1.25 -30.32 5.58
CA PRO A 518 -0.48 -31.15 4.66
C PRO A 518 0.51 -30.28 3.86
N VAL A 519 1.76 -30.74 3.76
CA VAL A 519 2.82 -30.10 2.98
C VAL A 519 3.31 -31.08 1.93
N ALA A 520 2.94 -30.84 0.68
CA ALA A 520 3.30 -31.68 -0.44
C ALA A 520 4.60 -31.19 -1.12
N ASN A 521 5.31 -32.12 -1.78
CA ASN A 521 6.51 -31.84 -2.57
C ASN A 521 7.64 -31.15 -1.78
N PHE A 522 7.74 -31.45 -0.48
CA PHE A 522 8.78 -30.94 0.40
C PHE A 522 9.25 -32.00 1.40
N GLN A 523 10.56 -32.05 1.64
CA GLN A 523 11.17 -32.90 2.66
C GLN A 523 11.89 -32.03 3.67
N ALA A 524 11.38 -32.02 4.90
CA ALA A 524 11.97 -31.25 5.97
C ALA A 524 13.15 -31.97 6.62
N ALA A 525 14.23 -31.24 6.90
CA ALA A 525 15.39 -31.72 7.66
C ALA A 525 15.13 -31.88 9.16
N GLY A 526 13.99 -31.41 9.65
CA GLY A 526 13.68 -31.40 11.07
C GLY A 526 12.26 -30.90 11.37
N ASN A 527 12.06 -30.52 12.63
CA ASN A 527 10.81 -29.92 13.07
C ASN A 527 10.62 -28.50 12.50
N ALA A 528 9.39 -28.07 12.37
CA ALA A 528 9.05 -26.70 12.02
C ALA A 528 9.28 -25.78 13.24
N GLN A 529 10.11 -24.76 13.10
CA GLN A 529 10.17 -23.67 14.06
C GLN A 529 8.85 -22.88 13.99
N VAL A 530 8.42 -22.34 15.13
CA VAL A 530 7.15 -21.63 15.27
C VAL A 530 7.36 -20.26 15.85
N PHE A 531 6.94 -19.23 15.12
CA PHE A 531 6.89 -17.85 15.60
C PHE A 531 5.43 -17.39 15.62
N GLN A 532 5.01 -16.74 16.72
CA GLN A 532 3.61 -16.41 16.92
C GLN A 532 3.44 -15.01 17.49
N TYR A 533 2.50 -14.26 16.95
CA TYR A 533 2.04 -12.97 17.45
C TYR A 533 0.53 -13.02 17.72
N SER A 534 0.12 -12.61 18.92
CA SER A 534 -1.29 -12.64 19.33
C SER A 534 -1.55 -11.71 20.51
N SER A 535 -2.81 -11.56 20.89
CA SER A 535 -3.21 -10.77 22.06
C SER A 535 -2.64 -11.27 23.41
N ALA A 536 -2.04 -12.46 23.44
CA ALA A 536 -1.34 -12.94 24.63
C ALA A 536 -0.07 -12.14 24.96
N ASN A 537 0.57 -11.58 23.93
CA ASN A 537 1.69 -10.64 24.08
C ASN A 537 1.73 -9.69 22.87
N LEU A 538 1.22 -8.49 23.01
CA LEU A 538 1.23 -7.46 21.97
C LEU A 538 2.58 -6.73 21.83
N ALA A 539 3.54 -7.01 22.70
CA ALA A 539 4.83 -6.31 22.72
C ALA A 539 5.96 -7.05 21.97
N ALA A 540 5.74 -8.30 21.54
CA ALA A 540 6.78 -9.09 20.87
C ALA A 540 6.22 -10.32 20.16
N ILE A 541 6.88 -10.71 19.07
CA ILE A 541 6.75 -12.04 18.47
C ILE A 541 7.31 -13.08 19.44
N GLN A 542 6.59 -14.17 19.68
CA GLN A 542 6.98 -15.25 20.57
C GLN A 542 7.48 -16.45 19.77
N GLN A 543 8.67 -16.94 20.06
CA GLN A 543 9.10 -18.25 19.58
C GLN A 543 8.44 -19.33 20.45
N MET A 544 7.67 -20.20 19.81
CA MET A 544 6.94 -21.30 20.44
C MET A 544 7.74 -22.61 20.31
N PRO A 545 7.39 -23.68 21.05
CA PRO A 545 7.97 -25.00 20.83
C PRO A 545 7.80 -25.47 19.38
N ASP A 546 8.84 -26.08 18.83
CA ASP A 546 8.84 -26.61 17.47
C ASP A 546 7.75 -27.68 17.27
N LEU A 547 7.18 -27.71 16.08
CA LEU A 547 6.16 -28.67 15.68
C LEU A 547 6.75 -29.76 14.76
N GLN A 548 6.36 -31.00 15.01
CA GLN A 548 6.80 -32.12 14.21
C GLN A 548 6.03 -32.19 12.89
N LEU A 549 6.75 -32.39 11.77
CA LEU A 549 6.16 -32.79 10.50
C LEU A 549 5.98 -34.32 10.49
N ALA A 550 4.79 -34.80 10.83
CA ALA A 550 4.47 -36.22 10.88
C ALA A 550 3.77 -36.68 9.60
N SER A 551 4.39 -37.60 8.84
CA SER A 551 3.83 -38.10 7.57
C SER A 551 3.42 -36.98 6.59
N GLY A 552 4.22 -35.91 6.50
CA GLY A 552 3.97 -34.79 5.61
C GLY A 552 2.87 -33.82 6.11
N THR A 553 2.48 -33.90 7.39
CA THR A 553 1.45 -33.00 7.96
C THR A 553 1.94 -32.38 9.27
N ILE A 554 1.72 -31.09 9.43
CA ILE A 554 1.93 -30.34 10.68
C ILE A 554 0.58 -30.11 11.33
N ASN A 555 0.48 -30.33 12.65
CA ASN A 555 -0.70 -29.94 13.41
C ASN A 555 -0.37 -28.67 14.21
N ALA A 556 -0.92 -27.54 13.80
CA ALA A 556 -0.70 -26.26 14.46
C ALA A 556 -1.93 -25.83 15.28
N THR A 557 -1.67 -25.22 16.43
CA THR A 557 -2.70 -24.53 17.21
C THR A 557 -2.52 -23.03 17.04
N LEU A 558 -3.55 -22.38 16.53
CA LEU A 558 -3.59 -20.96 16.20
C LEU A 558 -4.46 -20.26 17.24
N PRO A 559 -3.91 -19.40 18.10
CA PRO A 559 -4.72 -18.60 19.02
C PRO A 559 -5.77 -17.76 18.31
N ALA A 560 -6.78 -17.32 19.01
CA ALA A 560 -7.74 -16.35 18.50
C ALA A 560 -7.03 -15.10 17.99
N ARG A 561 -7.43 -14.58 16.83
CA ARG A 561 -6.87 -13.36 16.22
C ARG A 561 -5.33 -13.35 16.33
N SER A 562 -4.67 -14.20 15.53
CA SER A 562 -3.21 -14.40 15.64
C SER A 562 -2.55 -14.54 14.28
N ILE A 563 -1.26 -14.24 14.28
CA ILE A 563 -0.33 -14.45 13.17
C ILE A 563 0.63 -15.57 13.62
N THR A 564 0.73 -16.66 12.88
CA THR A 564 1.63 -17.77 13.18
C THR A 564 2.47 -18.10 11.96
N LEU A 565 3.78 -18.06 12.10
CA LEU A 565 4.73 -18.44 11.06
C LEU A 565 5.37 -19.79 11.43
N LEU A 566 5.30 -20.73 10.50
CA LEU A 566 6.03 -22.00 10.55
C LEU A 566 7.21 -21.93 9.60
N VAL A 567 8.40 -22.33 10.07
CA VAL A 567 9.63 -22.39 9.25
C VAL A 567 10.13 -23.82 9.22
N LEU A 568 10.03 -24.44 8.07
CA LEU A 568 10.46 -25.82 7.84
C LEU A 568 11.84 -25.82 7.17
N PRO A 569 12.89 -26.26 7.87
CA PRO A 569 14.22 -26.37 7.25
C PRO A 569 14.21 -27.45 6.16
N ALA A 570 14.85 -27.19 5.03
CA ALA A 570 15.01 -28.16 3.96
C ALA A 570 16.10 -29.19 4.31
N GLU A 571 15.94 -30.45 3.83
CA GLU A 571 17.07 -31.36 3.79
C GLU A 571 18.23 -30.74 3.00
N PRO A 572 19.46 -30.81 3.49
CA PRO A 572 20.62 -30.37 2.73
C PRO A 572 20.60 -31.02 1.35
N SER A 573 20.65 -30.18 0.30
CA SER A 573 20.75 -30.72 -1.05
C SER A 573 21.93 -31.71 -1.10
N SER A 574 21.66 -32.97 -1.42
CA SER A 574 22.71 -33.99 -1.59
C SER A 574 23.55 -33.76 -2.84
N LEU A 575 23.17 -32.79 -3.67
CA LEU A 575 23.99 -32.30 -4.76
C LEU A 575 25.06 -31.39 -4.17
N PRO A 576 26.35 -31.65 -4.42
CA PRO A 576 27.37 -30.69 -4.02
C PRO A 576 27.01 -29.35 -4.67
N VAL A 577 26.77 -28.32 -3.85
CA VAL A 577 26.68 -26.96 -4.35
C VAL A 577 27.97 -26.73 -5.15
N PRO A 578 27.90 -26.43 -6.45
CA PRO A 578 29.10 -26.13 -7.18
C PRO A 578 29.79 -24.98 -6.48
N GLN A 579 30.91 -25.25 -5.83
CA GLN A 579 31.67 -24.15 -5.21
C GLN A 579 32.17 -23.28 -6.35
N PRO A 580 31.90 -21.98 -6.32
CA PRO A 580 32.41 -21.08 -7.34
C PRO A 580 33.92 -21.20 -7.38
N VAL A 581 34.44 -21.60 -8.53
CA VAL A 581 35.90 -21.71 -8.73
C VAL A 581 36.37 -20.31 -9.15
N ILE A 582 37.14 -19.67 -8.29
CA ILE A 582 37.76 -18.38 -8.63
C ILE A 582 38.80 -18.66 -9.73
N GLY A 583 38.48 -18.30 -10.97
CA GLY A 583 39.40 -18.44 -12.10
C GLY A 583 40.46 -17.36 -12.14
N ALA A 584 40.14 -16.15 -11.71
CA ALA A 584 41.08 -15.05 -11.63
C ALA A 584 40.60 -13.95 -10.67
N VAL A 585 41.54 -13.26 -10.06
CA VAL A 585 41.34 -11.97 -9.38
C VAL A 585 42.20 -10.95 -10.13
N ALA A 586 41.61 -9.88 -10.61
CA ALA A 586 42.29 -8.89 -11.43
C ALA A 586 41.95 -7.46 -10.95
N SER A 587 42.82 -6.51 -11.26
CA SER A 587 42.56 -5.09 -11.09
C SER A 587 41.29 -4.71 -11.86
N ALA A 588 40.31 -4.07 -11.23
CA ALA A 588 39.07 -3.66 -11.91
C ALA A 588 39.30 -2.59 -12.98
N ALA A 589 40.40 -1.87 -12.90
CA ALA A 589 40.77 -0.80 -13.85
C ALA A 589 41.50 -1.34 -15.10
N SER A 590 42.37 -2.37 -14.95
CA SER A 590 43.27 -2.83 -16.02
C SER A 590 43.05 -4.28 -16.43
N TYR A 591 42.27 -5.05 -15.65
CA TYR A 591 42.10 -6.51 -15.76
C TYR A 591 43.40 -7.30 -15.65
N ALA A 592 44.46 -6.67 -15.11
CA ALA A 592 45.73 -7.35 -14.86
C ALA A 592 45.64 -8.23 -13.61
N THR A 593 46.10 -9.48 -13.71
CA THR A 593 46.06 -10.47 -12.62
C THR A 593 47.36 -10.57 -11.81
N ASN A 594 48.43 -9.89 -12.24
CA ASN A 594 49.77 -10.03 -11.69
C ASN A 594 50.20 -8.91 -10.76
N ALA A 595 49.40 -7.87 -10.58
CA ALA A 595 49.68 -6.76 -9.67
C ALA A 595 48.37 -6.20 -9.10
N ILE A 596 48.12 -6.44 -7.83
CA ILE A 596 46.98 -5.88 -7.08
C ILE A 596 47.58 -5.15 -5.88
N SER A 597 47.30 -3.85 -5.74
CA SER A 597 47.77 -3.01 -4.66
C SER A 597 46.80 -2.96 -3.48
N PRO A 598 47.27 -2.76 -2.24
CA PRO A 598 46.38 -2.54 -1.10
C PRO A 598 45.43 -1.35 -1.34
N GLY A 599 44.12 -1.57 -1.13
CA GLY A 599 43.07 -0.57 -1.36
C GLY A 599 42.57 -0.47 -2.80
N GLU A 600 43.04 -1.32 -3.72
CA GLU A 600 42.57 -1.38 -5.10
C GLU A 600 41.20 -2.13 -5.20
N VAL A 601 40.31 -1.65 -6.08
CA VAL A 601 39.09 -2.36 -6.45
C VAL A 601 39.47 -3.51 -7.37
N VAL A 602 39.03 -4.74 -7.04
CA VAL A 602 39.33 -5.93 -7.81
C VAL A 602 38.09 -6.51 -8.45
N ALA A 603 38.24 -7.09 -9.63
CA ALA A 603 37.24 -7.93 -10.29
C ALA A 603 37.59 -9.41 -10.05
N ILE A 604 36.60 -10.20 -9.60
CA ILE A 604 36.74 -11.64 -9.39
C ILE A 604 35.99 -12.35 -10.50
N PHE A 605 36.70 -13.18 -11.24
CA PHE A 605 36.15 -14.02 -12.31
C PHE A 605 36.11 -15.47 -11.83
N GLY A 606 35.00 -16.14 -12.10
CA GLY A 606 34.81 -17.52 -11.72
C GLY A 606 33.70 -18.19 -12.52
N THR A 607 33.52 -19.48 -12.30
CA THR A 607 32.40 -20.26 -12.82
C THR A 607 31.73 -20.97 -11.65
N ASN A 608 30.43 -21.09 -11.73
CA ASN A 608 29.62 -21.94 -10.84
C ASN A 608 29.69 -23.40 -11.27
#